data_a41e6c09c8f02fd79798eda8a3b1ff7f
#
_entry.id   a41e6c09c8f02fd79798eda8a3b1ff7f
#
_cell.length_a   1.000
_cell.length_b   1.000
_cell.length_c   1.000
_cell.angle_alpha   90.00
_cell.angle_beta   90.00
_cell.angle_gamma   90.00
#
_symmetry.space_group_name_H-M   'P 1'
#
loop_
_entity.id
_entity.type
_entity.pdbx_description
1 polymer ?
#
loop_
_entity_poly.entity_id
_entity_poly.type
_entity_poly.pdbx_seq_one_letter_code
_entity_poly.pdbx_strand_id
1 'polypeptide(L)'
;MRIDPKASASAWLLSGLLALGAAAPVGAQAAEPELPAEQVEQIVRDLLLREPELVLQALEQLQRRQAAEQARRQQESIAANQAALVSDPASPVGGNPEGDVTLVEFFDYRCAYCRRVVSSMQALMQEDRQLRIVFKELPVLGEDSVRAARAALAAERQGRYTPFHFALMTSEDLSPDAIRQLAAELGLDPDQLEQDMNAPEIQEAIDANYRLAQELGIEGTPAFVVGDELIPGAVDKGRLEALIADARAG
;
A
#
# COMPACT_ATOMS: atom_id res chain seq x y z
N MET A 1 -30.32 49.46 15.01
CA MET A 1 -30.89 50.21 16.18
C MET A 1 -29.73 50.80 16.92
N ARG A 2 -29.59 52.10 16.75
CA ARG A 2 -28.71 53.03 17.44
C ARG A 2 -28.81 52.85 18.96
N ILE A 3 -27.73 53.07 19.71
CA ILE A 3 -27.55 54.22 20.57
C ILE A 3 -26.20 54.13 21.28
N ASP A 4 -25.33 55.10 21.02
CA ASP A 4 -24.32 55.74 21.87
C ASP A 4 -24.99 56.65 22.92
N PRO A 5 -24.26 57.43 23.71
CA PRO A 5 -22.98 57.34 24.42
C PRO A 5 -23.06 58.06 25.85
N LYS A 6 -21.89 58.50 26.34
CA LYS A 6 -21.57 59.51 27.38
C LYS A 6 -21.37 59.00 28.81
N ALA A 7 -20.24 59.18 29.33
CA ALA A 7 -19.43 60.31 29.81
C ALA A 7 -19.55 60.45 31.32
N SER A 8 -18.44 60.46 32.01
CA SER A 8 -18.17 61.60 32.89
C SER A 8 -16.76 61.55 33.50
N ALA A 9 -16.12 62.62 33.36
CA ALA A 9 -14.83 62.99 33.95
C ALA A 9 -14.97 63.27 35.44
N SER A 10 -13.96 62.97 36.23
CA SER A 10 -13.66 63.72 37.46
C SER A 10 -12.16 63.74 37.72
N ALA A 11 -11.61 64.91 37.61
CA ALA A 11 -10.25 65.26 37.97
C ALA A 11 -10.12 65.36 39.49
N TRP A 12 -9.02 64.85 40.03
CA TRP A 12 -8.46 65.31 41.30
C TRP A 12 -6.95 65.45 41.17
N LEU A 13 -6.54 66.64 41.50
CA LEU A 13 -5.18 67.17 41.52
C LEU A 13 -4.45 66.79 42.82
N LEU A 14 -3.10 66.80 42.69
CA LEU A 14 -2.10 67.10 43.73
C LEU A 14 -1.65 65.92 44.65
N SER A 15 -0.43 65.49 44.53
CA SER A 15 0.71 66.00 45.30
C SER A 15 1.97 65.24 45.00
N GLY A 16 3.02 65.89 44.69
CA GLY A 16 4.33 65.36 44.42
C GLY A 16 5.00 64.77 45.64
N LEU A 17 5.71 63.68 45.42
CA LEU A 17 6.81 63.23 46.27
C LEU A 17 7.92 62.74 45.32
N LEU A 18 9.00 63.51 45.25
CA LEU A 18 10.28 63.05 44.68
C LEU A 18 10.82 61.87 45.49
N ALA A 19 10.73 60.66 45.02
CA ALA A 19 11.51 59.53 45.50
C ALA A 19 12.68 59.35 44.57
N LEU A 20 13.88 59.68 45.01
CA LEU A 20 15.11 59.22 44.39
C LEU A 20 15.14 57.68 44.44
N GLY A 21 14.70 57.04 43.39
CA GLY A 21 14.85 55.60 43.18
C GLY A 21 16.26 55.33 42.72
N ALA A 22 17.08 54.72 43.57
CA ALA A 22 18.35 54.17 43.18
C ALA A 22 18.09 53.09 42.11
N ALA A 23 18.55 53.31 40.88
CA ALA A 23 18.59 52.29 39.84
C ALA A 23 19.55 51.17 40.30
N ALA A 24 18.97 50.03 40.68
CA ALA A 24 19.73 48.83 40.85
C ALA A 24 20.33 48.44 39.49
N PRO A 25 21.59 48.06 39.39
CA PRO A 25 22.17 47.58 38.15
C PRO A 25 21.39 46.31 37.76
N VAL A 26 20.80 46.33 36.56
CA VAL A 26 20.30 45.13 35.88
C VAL A 26 21.43 44.13 35.86
N GLY A 27 21.29 43.03 36.59
CA GLY A 27 22.29 41.98 36.66
C GLY A 27 22.69 41.56 35.24
N ALA A 28 23.96 41.73 34.97
CA ALA A 28 24.58 41.14 33.79
C ALA A 28 24.30 39.64 33.86
N GLN A 29 23.41 39.14 32.97
CA GLN A 29 23.33 37.72 32.70
C GLN A 29 24.70 37.28 32.24
N ALA A 30 25.36 36.47 33.08
CA ALA A 30 26.61 35.86 32.70
C ALA A 30 26.31 35.05 31.44
N ALA A 31 26.90 35.46 30.30
CA ALA A 31 26.90 34.67 29.09
C ALA A 31 27.46 33.26 29.45
N GLU A 32 26.68 32.24 29.22
CA GLU A 32 27.20 30.87 29.37
C GLU A 32 28.44 30.76 28.50
N PRO A 33 29.54 30.19 29.01
CA PRO A 33 30.78 30.11 28.23
C PRO A 33 30.55 29.23 27.02
N GLU A 34 30.49 29.87 25.84
CA GLU A 34 30.45 29.14 24.57
C GLU A 34 31.78 28.39 24.41
N LEU A 35 31.70 27.05 24.33
CA LEU A 35 32.87 26.23 24.06
C LEU A 35 33.40 26.54 22.66
N PRO A 36 34.75 26.75 22.49
CA PRO A 36 35.33 26.88 21.16
C PRO A 36 34.98 25.68 20.26
N ALA A 37 34.69 25.92 19.00
CA ALA A 37 34.33 24.87 18.05
C ALA A 37 35.33 23.70 18.02
N GLU A 38 36.63 24.01 18.09
CA GLU A 38 37.69 23.01 18.15
C GLU A 38 37.58 22.08 19.35
N GLN A 39 37.18 22.61 20.52
CA GLN A 39 36.96 21.78 21.72
C GLN A 39 35.74 20.89 21.57
N VAL A 40 34.68 21.39 20.96
CA VAL A 40 33.49 20.58 20.68
C VAL A 40 33.81 19.44 19.72
N GLU A 41 34.56 19.74 18.64
CA GLU A 41 34.98 18.70 17.69
C GLU A 41 35.85 17.62 18.36
N GLN A 42 36.76 18.03 19.25
CA GLN A 42 37.60 17.08 19.97
C GLN A 42 36.78 16.20 20.93
N ILE A 43 35.83 16.79 21.66
CA ILE A 43 34.92 16.04 22.56
C ILE A 43 34.11 15.02 21.77
N VAL A 44 33.51 15.43 20.62
CA VAL A 44 32.74 14.53 19.76
C VAL A 44 33.61 13.40 19.23
N ARG A 45 34.79 13.71 18.74
CA ARG A 45 35.73 12.70 18.23
C ARG A 45 36.10 11.69 19.30
N ASP A 46 36.48 12.16 20.50
CA ASP A 46 36.86 11.31 21.60
C ASP A 46 35.70 10.45 22.12
N LEU A 47 34.47 10.99 22.10
CA LEU A 47 33.27 10.25 22.45
C LEU A 47 32.99 9.12 21.44
N LEU A 48 33.03 9.42 20.14
CA LEU A 48 32.78 8.41 19.08
C LEU A 48 33.87 7.32 19.06
N LEU A 49 35.12 7.66 19.41
CA LEU A 49 36.19 6.67 19.50
C LEU A 49 36.09 5.81 20.75
N ARG A 50 35.55 6.36 21.84
CA ARG A 50 35.37 5.65 23.11
C ARG A 50 34.15 4.76 23.11
N GLU A 51 33.07 5.22 22.48
CA GLU A 51 31.75 4.58 22.46
C GLU A 51 31.24 4.46 21.02
N PRO A 52 31.90 3.65 20.15
CA PRO A 52 31.55 3.53 18.73
C PRO A 52 30.13 2.94 18.54
N GLU A 53 29.59 2.24 19.54
CA GLU A 53 28.24 1.70 19.55
C GLU A 53 27.16 2.77 19.44
N LEU A 54 27.43 4.03 19.81
CA LEU A 54 26.51 5.14 19.66
C LEU A 54 26.13 5.37 18.17
N VAL A 55 27.09 5.18 17.27
CA VAL A 55 26.85 5.29 15.83
C VAL A 55 25.93 4.17 15.34
N LEU A 56 26.18 2.94 15.81
CA LEU A 56 25.32 1.78 15.47
C LEU A 56 23.90 1.98 15.99
N GLN A 57 23.74 2.42 17.23
CA GLN A 57 22.43 2.71 17.82
C GLN A 57 21.67 3.82 17.06
N ALA A 58 22.41 4.88 16.64
CA ALA A 58 21.82 5.95 15.84
C ALA A 58 21.35 5.45 14.46
N LEU A 59 22.14 4.61 13.80
CA LEU A 59 21.79 3.99 12.52
C LEU A 59 20.58 3.05 12.66
N GLU A 60 20.55 2.20 13.67
CA GLU A 60 19.41 1.32 13.93
C GLU A 60 18.12 2.12 14.21
N GLN A 61 18.24 3.21 14.96
CA GLN A 61 17.09 4.09 15.23
C GLN A 61 16.60 4.77 13.96
N LEU A 62 17.52 5.22 13.09
CA LEU A 62 17.18 5.79 11.79
C LEU A 62 16.45 4.77 10.92
N GLN A 63 16.99 3.55 10.83
CA GLN A 63 16.36 2.46 10.06
C GLN A 63 14.95 2.13 10.58
N ARG A 64 14.77 2.05 11.91
CA ARG A 64 13.43 1.82 12.50
C ARG A 64 12.45 2.95 12.18
N ARG A 65 12.90 4.21 12.23
CA ARG A 65 12.04 5.36 11.83
C ARG A 65 11.68 5.31 10.37
N GLN A 66 12.62 5.00 9.48
CA GLN A 66 12.37 4.88 8.05
C GLN A 66 11.40 3.73 7.73
N ALA A 67 11.59 2.56 8.36
CA ALA A 67 10.68 1.43 8.20
C ALA A 67 9.26 1.74 8.69
N ALA A 68 9.13 2.38 9.86
CA ALA A 68 7.82 2.79 10.39
C ALA A 68 7.11 3.82 9.49
N GLU A 69 7.86 4.79 8.96
CA GLU A 69 7.34 5.79 8.03
C GLU A 69 6.90 5.15 6.70
N GLN A 70 7.69 4.20 6.19
CA GLN A 70 7.34 3.45 4.98
C GLN A 70 6.08 2.60 5.19
N ALA A 71 5.98 1.88 6.31
CA ALA A 71 4.81 1.10 6.66
C ALA A 71 3.55 1.98 6.76
N ARG A 72 3.66 3.14 7.43
CA ARG A 72 2.56 4.11 7.53
C ARG A 72 2.09 4.60 6.17
N ARG A 73 3.02 5.00 5.28
CA ARG A 73 2.66 5.44 3.91
C ARG A 73 1.99 4.33 3.12
N GLN A 74 2.45 3.08 3.29
CA GLN A 74 1.85 1.92 2.65
C GLN A 74 0.41 1.73 3.10
N GLN A 75 0.15 1.76 4.41
CA GLN A 75 -1.20 1.66 4.97
C GLN A 75 -2.10 2.80 4.50
N GLU A 76 -1.61 4.04 4.49
CA GLU A 76 -2.33 5.20 3.95
C GLU A 76 -2.69 5.02 2.48
N SER A 77 -1.76 4.47 1.68
CA SER A 77 -2.00 4.19 0.26
C SER A 77 -3.05 3.08 0.06
N ILE A 78 -2.98 1.98 0.83
CA ILE A 78 -3.98 0.92 0.80
C ILE A 78 -5.36 1.47 1.19
N ALA A 79 -5.45 2.24 2.27
CA ALA A 79 -6.70 2.83 2.73
C ALA A 79 -7.31 3.80 1.70
N ALA A 80 -6.48 4.62 1.04
CA ALA A 80 -6.92 5.53 -0.01
C ALA A 80 -7.46 4.79 -1.26
N ASN A 81 -6.95 3.57 -1.52
CA ASN A 81 -7.29 2.76 -2.68
C ASN A 81 -8.22 1.58 -2.35
N GLN A 82 -8.82 1.56 -1.15
CA GLN A 82 -9.65 0.44 -0.68
C GLN A 82 -10.76 0.05 -1.67
N ALA A 83 -11.49 1.02 -2.22
CA ALA A 83 -12.56 0.73 -3.17
C ALA A 83 -12.03 0.10 -4.47
N ALA A 84 -10.92 0.60 -5.00
CA ALA A 84 -10.28 0.05 -6.19
C ALA A 84 -9.69 -1.35 -5.94
N LEU A 85 -9.24 -1.64 -4.71
CA LEU A 85 -8.72 -2.94 -4.33
C LEU A 85 -9.82 -4.00 -4.23
N VAL A 86 -10.89 -3.70 -3.48
CA VAL A 86 -11.83 -4.75 -3.08
C VAL A 86 -13.22 -4.64 -3.71
N SER A 87 -13.62 -3.48 -4.25
CA SER A 87 -14.97 -3.23 -4.71
C SER A 87 -15.07 -2.86 -6.20
N ASP A 88 -13.98 -2.96 -6.94
CA ASP A 88 -13.94 -2.68 -8.37
C ASP A 88 -14.75 -3.76 -9.13
N PRO A 89 -15.84 -3.38 -9.84
CA PRO A 89 -16.69 -4.32 -10.56
C PRO A 89 -16.01 -4.97 -11.76
N ALA A 90 -14.91 -4.38 -12.26
CA ALA A 90 -14.13 -4.93 -13.37
C ALA A 90 -13.14 -6.01 -12.91
N SER A 91 -13.00 -6.22 -11.59
CA SER A 91 -12.08 -7.21 -11.04
C SER A 91 -12.81 -8.51 -10.70
N PRO A 92 -12.40 -9.64 -11.30
CA PRO A 92 -13.00 -10.93 -11.01
C PRO A 92 -12.81 -11.34 -9.54
N VAL A 93 -13.80 -12.06 -9.03
CA VAL A 93 -13.83 -12.54 -7.64
C VAL A 93 -13.87 -14.06 -7.63
N GLY A 94 -12.97 -14.66 -6.84
CA GLY A 94 -12.98 -16.08 -6.52
C GLY A 94 -13.28 -16.34 -5.05
N GLY A 95 -13.49 -17.61 -4.72
CA GLY A 95 -13.88 -18.02 -3.37
C GLY A 95 -15.30 -17.63 -3.02
N ASN A 96 -15.51 -17.07 -1.82
CA ASN A 96 -16.82 -16.61 -1.38
C ASN A 96 -16.98 -15.10 -1.64
N PRO A 97 -17.87 -14.65 -2.54
CA PRO A 97 -18.08 -13.22 -2.77
C PRO A 97 -18.50 -12.43 -1.51
N GLU A 98 -19.15 -13.13 -0.55
CA GLU A 98 -19.59 -12.57 0.74
C GLU A 98 -18.62 -12.93 1.89
N GLY A 99 -17.37 -13.27 1.56
CA GLY A 99 -16.35 -13.65 2.53
C GLY A 99 -16.01 -12.53 3.50
N ASP A 100 -15.65 -12.91 4.73
CA ASP A 100 -15.35 -11.99 5.82
C ASP A 100 -13.96 -11.32 5.69
N VAL A 101 -13.05 -11.98 4.96
CA VAL A 101 -11.73 -11.42 4.63
C VAL A 101 -11.54 -11.43 3.12
N THR A 102 -10.97 -10.33 2.60
CA THR A 102 -10.60 -10.23 1.18
C THR A 102 -9.08 -10.29 1.03
N LEU A 103 -8.63 -11.25 0.22
CA LEU A 103 -7.26 -11.34 -0.30
C LEU A 103 -7.27 -10.78 -1.73
N VAL A 104 -6.47 -9.76 -1.99
CA VAL A 104 -6.26 -9.24 -3.36
C VAL A 104 -4.94 -9.78 -3.89
N GLU A 105 -4.94 -10.34 -5.10
CA GLU A 105 -3.73 -10.83 -5.76
C GLU A 105 -3.47 -10.04 -7.04
N PHE A 106 -2.30 -9.41 -7.15
CA PHE A 106 -1.76 -8.86 -8.39
C PHE A 106 -0.83 -9.88 -9.01
N PHE A 107 -1.08 -10.28 -10.25
CA PHE A 107 -0.37 -11.40 -10.87
C PHE A 107 -0.20 -11.25 -12.39
N ASP A 108 0.64 -12.11 -12.95
CA ASP A 108 0.92 -12.23 -14.39
C ASP A 108 1.00 -13.71 -14.78
N TYR A 109 0.38 -14.10 -15.88
CA TYR A 109 0.31 -15.49 -16.33
C TYR A 109 1.67 -16.08 -16.75
N ARG A 110 2.64 -15.24 -17.12
CA ARG A 110 4.00 -15.68 -17.46
C ARG A 110 4.96 -15.62 -16.27
N CYS A 111 4.52 -15.10 -15.16
CA CYS A 111 5.34 -14.99 -13.97
C CYS A 111 5.55 -16.36 -13.32
N ALA A 112 6.80 -16.84 -13.31
CA ALA A 112 7.14 -18.13 -12.68
C ALA A 112 6.83 -18.16 -11.18
N TYR A 113 6.90 -17.00 -10.50
CA TYR A 113 6.57 -16.88 -9.08
C TYR A 113 5.06 -16.94 -8.83
N CYS A 114 4.24 -16.36 -9.73
CA CYS A 114 2.78 -16.48 -9.69
C CYS A 114 2.34 -17.93 -9.88
N ARG A 115 2.93 -18.63 -10.86
CA ARG A 115 2.65 -20.04 -11.11
C ARG A 115 2.95 -20.92 -9.89
N ARG A 116 3.98 -20.59 -9.09
CA ARG A 116 4.31 -21.37 -7.88
C ARG A 116 3.29 -21.27 -6.77
N VAL A 117 2.54 -20.16 -6.68
CA VAL A 117 1.53 -19.96 -5.64
C VAL A 117 0.15 -20.46 -6.03
N VAL A 118 -0.07 -20.85 -7.28
CA VAL A 118 -1.37 -21.33 -7.80
C VAL A 118 -1.98 -22.42 -6.92
N SER A 119 -1.21 -23.44 -6.56
CA SER A 119 -1.70 -24.52 -5.70
C SER A 119 -2.10 -24.04 -4.31
N SER A 120 -1.38 -23.07 -3.77
CA SER A 120 -1.73 -22.43 -2.48
C SER A 120 -3.02 -21.64 -2.59
N MET A 121 -3.21 -20.88 -3.67
CA MET A 121 -4.43 -20.12 -3.92
C MET A 121 -5.65 -21.02 -4.09
N GLN A 122 -5.51 -22.12 -4.86
CA GLN A 122 -6.57 -23.13 -5.01
C GLN A 122 -6.93 -23.79 -3.69
N ALA A 123 -5.92 -24.14 -2.87
CA ALA A 123 -6.14 -24.74 -1.57
C ALA A 123 -6.85 -23.79 -0.61
N LEU A 124 -6.43 -22.53 -0.55
CA LEU A 124 -7.09 -21.49 0.27
C LEU A 124 -8.56 -21.33 -0.09
N MET A 125 -8.89 -21.27 -1.40
CA MET A 125 -10.28 -21.17 -1.86
C MET A 125 -11.13 -22.39 -1.49
N GLN A 126 -10.53 -23.58 -1.41
CA GLN A 126 -11.24 -24.82 -1.05
C GLN A 126 -11.41 -25.00 0.45
N GLU A 127 -10.41 -24.63 1.23
CA GLU A 127 -10.34 -24.87 2.66
C GLU A 127 -11.03 -23.75 3.47
N ASP A 128 -10.87 -22.48 3.05
CA ASP A 128 -11.50 -21.33 3.71
C ASP A 128 -12.74 -20.86 2.95
N ARG A 129 -13.91 -21.31 3.44
CA ARG A 129 -15.23 -20.98 2.85
C ARG A 129 -15.66 -19.53 3.10
N GLN A 130 -14.93 -18.77 3.89
CA GLN A 130 -15.20 -17.37 4.20
C GLN A 130 -14.16 -16.44 3.56
N LEU A 131 -13.25 -16.96 2.76
CA LEU A 131 -12.28 -16.18 2.04
C LEU A 131 -12.84 -15.67 0.70
N ARG A 132 -12.74 -14.38 0.48
CA ARG A 132 -12.97 -13.70 -0.80
C ARG A 132 -11.62 -13.39 -1.45
N ILE A 133 -11.47 -13.72 -2.73
CA ILE A 133 -10.25 -13.40 -3.48
C ILE A 133 -10.60 -12.45 -4.62
N VAL A 134 -9.91 -11.32 -4.70
CA VAL A 134 -9.99 -10.39 -5.82
C VAL A 134 -8.77 -10.53 -6.69
N PHE A 135 -8.98 -10.79 -7.99
CA PHE A 135 -7.92 -10.98 -8.96
C PHE A 135 -7.63 -9.68 -9.71
N LYS A 136 -6.38 -9.21 -9.65
CA LYS A 136 -5.89 -8.02 -10.32
C LYS A 136 -4.91 -8.40 -11.42
N GLU A 137 -5.41 -8.46 -12.65
CA GLU A 137 -4.60 -8.71 -13.85
C GLU A 137 -3.54 -7.63 -14.00
N LEU A 138 -2.26 -8.01 -13.90
CA LEU A 138 -1.11 -7.11 -14.03
C LEU A 138 -0.10 -7.67 -15.03
N PRO A 139 -0.41 -7.69 -16.35
CA PRO A 139 0.38 -8.35 -17.38
C PRO A 139 1.63 -7.54 -17.75
N VAL A 140 2.71 -7.65 -16.94
CA VAL A 140 3.97 -6.91 -17.09
C VAL A 140 5.06 -7.63 -17.89
N LEU A 141 4.83 -8.91 -18.29
CA LEU A 141 5.86 -9.77 -18.89
C LEU A 141 5.69 -9.98 -20.42
N GLY A 142 5.04 -9.03 -21.09
CA GLY A 142 4.96 -8.98 -22.54
C GLY A 142 3.62 -9.39 -23.15
N GLU A 143 3.59 -9.54 -24.47
CA GLU A 143 2.34 -9.68 -25.24
C GLU A 143 1.52 -10.92 -24.88
N ASP A 144 2.17 -12.03 -24.57
CA ASP A 144 1.48 -13.25 -24.16
C ASP A 144 0.78 -13.07 -22.81
N SER A 145 1.38 -12.31 -21.87
CA SER A 145 0.74 -11.96 -20.61
C SER A 145 -0.50 -11.10 -20.83
N VAL A 146 -0.39 -10.08 -21.70
CA VAL A 146 -1.53 -9.20 -22.05
C VAL A 146 -2.65 -10.00 -22.72
N ARG A 147 -2.29 -10.92 -23.62
CA ARG A 147 -3.26 -11.80 -24.28
C ARG A 147 -4.01 -12.68 -23.29
N ALA A 148 -3.27 -13.32 -22.38
CA ALA A 148 -3.85 -14.20 -21.36
C ALA A 148 -4.75 -13.41 -20.40
N ALA A 149 -4.33 -12.22 -19.94
CA ALA A 149 -5.12 -11.34 -19.09
C ALA A 149 -6.44 -10.93 -19.77
N ARG A 150 -6.37 -10.52 -21.04
CA ARG A 150 -7.58 -10.20 -21.83
C ARG A 150 -8.50 -11.41 -21.97
N ALA A 151 -7.96 -12.59 -22.22
CA ALA A 151 -8.75 -13.82 -22.35
C ALA A 151 -9.43 -14.18 -21.02
N ALA A 152 -8.73 -14.06 -19.89
CA ALA A 152 -9.30 -14.31 -18.57
C ALA A 152 -10.44 -13.34 -18.23
N LEU A 153 -10.23 -12.03 -18.46
CA LEU A 153 -11.28 -11.02 -18.26
C LEU A 153 -12.47 -11.22 -19.21
N ALA A 154 -12.23 -11.67 -20.44
CA ALA A 154 -13.30 -12.04 -21.37
C ALA A 154 -14.07 -13.28 -20.89
N ALA A 155 -13.40 -14.26 -20.30
CA ALA A 155 -14.03 -15.45 -19.72
C ALA A 155 -14.95 -15.12 -18.53
N GLU A 156 -14.70 -14.01 -17.82
CA GLU A 156 -15.61 -13.51 -16.77
C GLU A 156 -16.98 -13.17 -17.31
N ARG A 157 -17.08 -12.61 -18.52
CA ARG A 157 -18.36 -12.31 -19.19
C ARG A 157 -19.19 -13.56 -19.47
N GLN A 158 -18.54 -14.72 -19.53
CA GLN A 158 -19.18 -16.04 -19.66
C GLN A 158 -19.31 -16.78 -18.31
N GLY A 159 -18.98 -16.11 -17.18
CA GLY A 159 -19.07 -16.70 -15.83
C GLY A 159 -18.05 -17.82 -15.60
N ARG A 160 -16.90 -17.81 -16.30
CA ARG A 160 -15.91 -18.87 -16.27
C ARG A 160 -14.51 -18.39 -15.92
N TYR A 161 -14.38 -17.22 -15.30
CA TYR A 161 -13.09 -16.66 -14.95
C TYR A 161 -12.22 -17.62 -14.13
N THR A 162 -12.68 -18.03 -12.95
CA THR A 162 -11.87 -18.80 -12.01
C THR A 162 -11.30 -20.12 -12.61
N PRO A 163 -12.08 -21.00 -13.23
CA PRO A 163 -11.53 -22.19 -13.85
C PRO A 163 -10.58 -21.87 -15.01
N PHE A 164 -10.86 -20.85 -15.79
CA PHE A 164 -10.04 -20.44 -16.91
C PHE A 164 -8.72 -19.79 -16.46
N HIS A 165 -8.77 -18.95 -15.43
CA HIS A 165 -7.61 -18.38 -14.78
C HIS A 165 -6.60 -19.45 -14.33
N PHE A 166 -7.06 -20.44 -13.58
CA PHE A 166 -6.16 -21.49 -13.11
C PHE A 166 -5.63 -22.36 -14.24
N ALA A 167 -6.40 -22.58 -15.28
CA ALA A 167 -5.95 -23.30 -16.45
C ALA A 167 -4.87 -22.52 -17.23
N LEU A 168 -5.04 -21.21 -17.42
CA LEU A 168 -4.02 -20.33 -18.02
C LEU A 168 -2.75 -20.28 -17.16
N MET A 169 -2.88 -20.21 -15.85
CA MET A 169 -1.74 -20.20 -14.91
C MET A 169 -0.90 -21.47 -14.98
N THR A 170 -1.50 -22.60 -15.33
CA THR A 170 -0.82 -23.89 -15.43
C THR A 170 -0.41 -24.25 -16.86
N SER A 171 -0.87 -23.50 -17.86
CA SER A 171 -0.51 -23.69 -19.25
C SER A 171 0.93 -23.22 -19.55
N GLU A 172 1.70 -24.00 -20.29
CA GLU A 172 3.01 -23.57 -20.79
C GLU A 172 2.89 -22.75 -22.08
N ASP A 173 1.80 -22.93 -22.82
CA ASP A 173 1.52 -22.24 -24.08
C ASP A 173 0.34 -21.25 -23.89
N LEU A 174 0.59 -19.98 -24.16
CA LEU A 174 -0.38 -18.89 -24.14
C LEU A 174 -0.58 -18.30 -25.56
N SER A 175 -0.30 -19.08 -26.60
CA SER A 175 -0.58 -18.71 -27.98
C SER A 175 -2.11 -18.54 -28.20
N PRO A 176 -2.55 -17.80 -29.25
CA PRO A 176 -3.97 -17.68 -29.57
C PRO A 176 -4.67 -19.03 -29.71
N ASP A 177 -4.04 -20.00 -30.38
CA ASP A 177 -4.61 -21.32 -30.59
C ASP A 177 -4.75 -22.12 -29.28
N ALA A 178 -3.74 -22.06 -28.41
CA ALA A 178 -3.77 -22.73 -27.09
C ALA A 178 -4.85 -22.13 -26.18
N ILE A 179 -4.99 -20.80 -26.15
CA ILE A 179 -6.05 -20.10 -25.39
C ILE A 179 -7.43 -20.48 -25.92
N ARG A 180 -7.61 -20.53 -27.24
CA ARG A 180 -8.85 -20.92 -27.88
C ARG A 180 -9.23 -22.37 -27.57
N GLN A 181 -8.26 -23.29 -27.65
CA GLN A 181 -8.47 -24.68 -27.28
C GLN A 181 -8.87 -24.82 -25.81
N LEU A 182 -8.14 -24.17 -24.91
CA LEU A 182 -8.41 -24.19 -23.46
C LEU A 182 -9.80 -23.64 -23.13
N ALA A 183 -10.22 -22.60 -23.83
CA ALA A 183 -11.58 -22.05 -23.70
C ALA A 183 -12.65 -23.09 -24.07
N ALA A 184 -12.48 -23.76 -25.19
CA ALA A 184 -13.41 -24.81 -25.64
C ALA A 184 -13.48 -25.98 -24.66
N GLU A 185 -12.32 -26.44 -24.15
CA GLU A 185 -12.22 -27.52 -23.14
C GLU A 185 -12.97 -27.18 -21.84
N LEU A 186 -13.00 -25.90 -21.46
CA LEU A 186 -13.69 -25.41 -20.26
C LEU A 186 -15.15 -25.00 -20.53
N GLY A 187 -15.65 -25.20 -21.74
CA GLY A 187 -17.04 -24.94 -22.10
C GLY A 187 -17.36 -23.46 -22.31
N LEU A 188 -16.35 -22.62 -22.59
CA LEU A 188 -16.56 -21.27 -23.11
C LEU A 188 -16.84 -21.33 -24.62
N ASP A 189 -17.50 -20.30 -25.12
CA ASP A 189 -17.58 -20.03 -26.56
C ASP A 189 -16.30 -19.32 -27.01
N PRO A 190 -15.42 -19.97 -27.82
CA PRO A 190 -14.14 -19.36 -28.20
C PRO A 190 -14.26 -18.18 -29.14
N ASP A 191 -15.32 -18.12 -29.96
CA ASP A 191 -15.55 -16.99 -30.89
C ASP A 191 -16.02 -15.76 -30.11
N GLN A 192 -16.92 -15.95 -29.15
CA GLN A 192 -17.34 -14.90 -28.23
C GLN A 192 -16.17 -14.42 -27.33
N LEU A 193 -15.33 -15.36 -26.85
CA LEU A 193 -14.14 -15.02 -26.05
C LEU A 193 -13.22 -14.08 -26.85
N GLU A 194 -12.90 -14.45 -28.11
CA GLU A 194 -12.02 -13.65 -28.97
C GLU A 194 -12.59 -12.27 -29.28
N GLN A 195 -13.90 -12.19 -29.47
CA GLN A 195 -14.60 -10.90 -29.63
C GLN A 195 -14.51 -10.05 -28.37
N ASP A 196 -14.81 -10.65 -27.22
CA ASP A 196 -14.81 -9.95 -25.91
C ASP A 196 -13.41 -9.49 -25.48
N MET A 197 -12.35 -10.26 -25.81
CA MET A 197 -10.95 -9.86 -25.55
C MET A 197 -10.57 -8.49 -26.12
N ASN A 198 -11.27 -8.05 -27.17
CA ASN A 198 -11.03 -6.77 -27.83
C ASN A 198 -11.94 -5.63 -27.31
N ALA A 199 -12.79 -5.90 -26.32
CA ALA A 199 -13.66 -4.90 -25.74
C ALA A 199 -12.85 -3.80 -25.01
N PRO A 200 -13.16 -2.51 -25.21
CA PRO A 200 -12.44 -1.40 -24.57
C PRO A 200 -12.39 -1.51 -23.04
N GLU A 201 -13.45 -2.01 -22.41
CA GLU A 201 -13.57 -2.13 -20.96
C GLU A 201 -12.54 -3.10 -20.37
N ILE A 202 -12.13 -4.12 -21.13
CA ILE A 202 -11.07 -5.05 -20.72
C ILE A 202 -9.72 -4.33 -20.70
N GLN A 203 -9.42 -3.49 -21.67
CA GLN A 203 -8.21 -2.69 -21.66
C GLN A 203 -8.24 -1.67 -20.52
N GLU A 204 -9.36 -1.02 -20.29
CA GLU A 204 -9.55 -0.06 -19.19
C GLU A 204 -9.33 -0.72 -17.82
N ALA A 205 -9.81 -1.95 -17.63
CA ALA A 205 -9.59 -2.72 -16.40
C ALA A 205 -8.10 -3.03 -16.19
N ILE A 206 -7.38 -3.47 -17.22
CA ILE A 206 -5.93 -3.70 -17.14
C ILE A 206 -5.19 -2.41 -16.83
N ASP A 207 -5.52 -1.31 -17.51
CA ASP A 207 -4.90 -0.01 -17.27
C ASP A 207 -5.19 0.54 -15.88
N ALA A 208 -6.38 0.28 -15.34
CA ALA A 208 -6.74 0.62 -13.95
C ALA A 208 -5.88 -0.17 -12.95
N ASN A 209 -5.67 -1.46 -13.20
CA ASN A 209 -4.79 -2.28 -12.35
C ASN A 209 -3.33 -1.83 -12.41
N TYR A 210 -2.82 -1.39 -13.56
CA TYR A 210 -1.49 -0.78 -13.66
C TYR A 210 -1.36 0.49 -12.82
N ARG A 211 -2.34 1.40 -12.90
CA ARG A 211 -2.35 2.62 -12.08
C ARG A 211 -2.40 2.30 -10.59
N LEU A 212 -3.29 1.39 -10.20
CA LEU A 212 -3.43 0.94 -8.82
C LEU A 212 -2.12 0.33 -8.28
N ALA A 213 -1.47 -0.52 -9.09
CA ALA A 213 -0.19 -1.11 -8.72
C ALA A 213 0.90 -0.04 -8.50
N GLN A 214 0.96 1.00 -9.36
CA GLN A 214 1.89 2.12 -9.19
C GLN A 214 1.60 2.93 -7.93
N GLU A 215 0.34 3.24 -7.65
CA GLU A 215 -0.08 3.98 -6.45
C GLU A 215 0.23 3.23 -5.15
N LEU A 216 0.17 1.90 -5.19
CA LEU A 216 0.53 1.02 -4.09
C LEU A 216 2.02 0.72 -4.00
N GLY A 217 2.84 1.14 -4.97
CA GLY A 217 4.27 0.83 -5.02
C GLY A 217 4.55 -0.64 -5.30
N ILE A 218 3.66 -1.33 -6.04
CA ILE A 218 3.85 -2.72 -6.47
C ILE A 218 4.80 -2.73 -7.66
N GLU A 219 6.00 -3.27 -7.47
CA GLU A 219 7.07 -3.29 -8.47
C GLU A 219 7.15 -4.62 -9.25
N GLY A 220 6.36 -5.62 -8.87
CA GLY A 220 6.38 -6.94 -9.51
C GLY A 220 5.28 -7.86 -9.05
N THR A 221 5.23 -9.04 -9.66
CA THR A 221 4.22 -10.07 -9.40
C THR A 221 4.85 -11.36 -8.85
N PRO A 222 4.12 -12.13 -8.02
CA PRO A 222 2.85 -11.77 -7.44
C PRO A 222 3.01 -10.71 -6.34
N ALA A 223 1.94 -9.96 -6.04
CA ALA A 223 1.83 -9.17 -4.84
C ALA A 223 0.43 -9.39 -4.24
N PHE A 224 0.35 -9.41 -2.92
CA PHE A 224 -0.90 -9.66 -2.21
C PHE A 224 -1.24 -8.49 -1.31
N VAL A 225 -2.54 -8.18 -1.17
CA VAL A 225 -3.04 -7.25 -0.16
C VAL A 225 -4.09 -7.95 0.68
N VAL A 226 -3.90 -7.93 2.00
CA VAL A 226 -4.85 -8.47 2.99
C VAL A 226 -4.99 -7.44 4.10
N GLY A 227 -6.19 -6.96 4.34
CA GLY A 227 -6.40 -5.88 5.31
C GLY A 227 -5.64 -4.62 4.90
N ASP A 228 -4.70 -4.19 5.73
CA ASP A 228 -3.83 -3.03 5.52
C ASP A 228 -2.37 -3.41 5.19
N GLU A 229 -2.10 -4.69 4.94
CA GLU A 229 -0.77 -5.18 4.58
C GLU A 229 -0.63 -5.46 3.08
N LEU A 230 0.46 -4.97 2.48
CA LEU A 230 0.95 -5.36 1.16
C LEU A 230 2.13 -6.32 1.30
N ILE A 231 2.03 -7.47 0.68
CA ILE A 231 3.04 -8.52 0.71
C ILE A 231 3.60 -8.69 -0.70
N PRO A 232 4.82 -8.24 -1.00
CA PRO A 232 5.44 -8.43 -2.30
C PRO A 232 6.03 -9.83 -2.46
N GLY A 233 5.90 -10.37 -3.66
CA GLY A 233 6.50 -11.63 -4.06
C GLY A 233 5.71 -12.87 -3.64
N ALA A 234 6.22 -14.03 -4.07
CA ALA A 234 5.62 -15.32 -3.77
C ALA A 234 5.84 -15.68 -2.30
N VAL A 235 4.75 -15.97 -1.62
CA VAL A 235 4.73 -16.44 -0.23
C VAL A 235 4.09 -17.83 -0.16
N ASP A 236 4.44 -18.60 0.85
CA ASP A 236 3.84 -19.90 1.08
C ASP A 236 2.40 -19.80 1.63
N LYS A 237 1.66 -20.91 1.55
CA LYS A 237 0.28 -20.99 2.02
C LYS A 237 0.16 -20.60 3.49
N GLY A 238 1.07 -21.09 4.34
CA GLY A 238 1.02 -20.84 5.79
C GLY A 238 1.16 -19.34 6.12
N ARG A 239 1.97 -18.60 5.35
CA ARG A 239 2.06 -17.14 5.52
C ARG A 239 0.76 -16.42 5.11
N LEU A 240 0.13 -16.85 4.01
CA LEU A 240 -1.18 -16.30 3.59
C LEU A 240 -2.26 -16.60 4.63
N GLU A 241 -2.30 -17.84 5.16
CA GLU A 241 -3.24 -18.22 6.23
C GLU A 241 -3.07 -17.36 7.49
N ALA A 242 -1.82 -17.10 7.90
CA ALA A 242 -1.55 -16.25 9.05
C ALA A 242 -2.05 -14.81 8.81
N LEU A 243 -1.80 -14.23 7.65
CA LEU A 243 -2.27 -12.89 7.29
C LEU A 243 -3.80 -12.79 7.25
N ILE A 244 -4.46 -13.83 6.70
CA ILE A 244 -5.93 -13.90 6.67
C ILE A 244 -6.49 -14.01 8.11
N ALA A 245 -5.84 -14.80 8.96
CA ALA A 245 -6.24 -14.95 10.36
C ALA A 245 -6.06 -13.63 11.14
N ASP A 246 -4.95 -12.94 10.94
CA ASP A 246 -4.67 -11.64 11.56
C ASP A 246 -5.70 -10.58 11.12
N ALA A 247 -5.99 -10.50 9.81
CA ALA A 247 -7.01 -9.59 9.27
C ALA A 247 -8.44 -9.91 9.78
N ARG A 248 -8.71 -11.17 10.12
CA ARG A 248 -9.99 -11.61 10.68
C ARG A 248 -10.14 -11.28 12.16
N ALA A 249 -9.01 -11.11 12.87
CA ALA A 249 -8.98 -10.83 14.31
C ALA A 249 -9.02 -9.34 14.64
N GLY A 250 -8.65 -8.46 13.70
CA GLY A 250 -8.61 -6.99 13.87
C GLY A 250 -9.88 -6.32 13.48
#